data_b824ee9cdfee280c3f8fffb62800ecda
#
_entry.id   b824ee9cdfee280c3f8fffb62800ecda
#
_cell.length_a   1.000
_cell.length_b   1.000
_cell.length_c   1.000
_cell.angle_alpha   90.00
_cell.angle_beta   90.00
_cell.angle_gamma   90.00
#
_symmetry.space_group_name_H-M   'P 1'
#
loop_
_entity.id
_entity.type
_entity.pdbx_description
1 polymer ?
#
loop_
_entity_poly.entity_id
_entity_poly.type
_entity_poly.pdbx_seq_one_letter_code
_entity_poly.pdbx_strand_id
1 'polypeptide(L)'
;WVSRPGYQPDAEGALALLLYPPPSVTRAMAIATLDQARRPWRVAFTSASLSGLTAAVRAGLGMMPHSLRLLPAGLARVTADAALPVLPEMELVIVGP
;
A
#
# COMPACT_ATOMS: atom_id res chain seq x y z
N TRP A 1 -2.19 -4.55 -2.65
CA TRP A 1 -1.21 -3.50 -2.89
C TRP A 1 -1.49 -2.76 -4.19
N VAL A 2 -1.34 -1.47 -4.17
CA VAL A 2 -1.65 -0.59 -5.29
C VAL A 2 -0.41 0.23 -5.66
N SER A 3 -0.15 0.37 -6.95
CA SER A 3 0.97 1.13 -7.49
C SER A 3 0.58 1.81 -8.79
N ARG A 4 1.49 2.59 -9.37
CA ARG A 4 1.33 2.99 -10.77
C ARG A 4 1.48 1.76 -11.67
N PRO A 5 0.84 1.73 -12.85
CA PRO A 5 1.01 0.62 -13.79
C PRO A 5 2.49 0.42 -14.15
N GLY A 6 2.93 -0.84 -14.19
CA GLY A 6 4.32 -1.17 -14.52
C GLY A 6 5.33 -1.02 -13.39
N TYR A 7 4.90 -0.63 -12.19
CA TYR A 7 5.79 -0.53 -11.04
C TYR A 7 6.41 -1.89 -10.71
N GLN A 8 7.72 -1.90 -10.45
CA GLN A 8 8.47 -3.09 -10.09
C GLN A 8 8.91 -3.01 -8.63
N PRO A 9 8.26 -3.74 -7.71
CA PRO A 9 8.74 -3.83 -6.34
C PRO A 9 10.14 -4.44 -6.28
N ASP A 10 10.95 -4.00 -5.32
CA ASP A 10 12.25 -4.61 -5.09
C ASP A 10 12.04 -6.05 -4.56
N ALA A 11 12.46 -7.05 -5.33
CA ALA A 11 12.27 -8.45 -4.98
C ALA A 11 13.18 -8.92 -3.85
N GLU A 12 14.31 -8.28 -3.64
CA GLU A 12 15.35 -8.71 -2.69
C GLU A 12 15.57 -7.70 -1.56
N GLY A 13 15.24 -6.43 -1.78
CA GLY A 13 15.39 -5.37 -0.80
C GLY A 13 14.11 -5.02 -0.07
N ALA A 14 14.15 -3.90 0.65
CA ALA A 14 13.00 -3.41 1.38
C ALA A 14 11.94 -2.85 0.44
N LEU A 15 10.68 -3.28 0.65
CA LEU A 15 9.55 -2.75 -0.09
C LEU A 15 9.30 -1.29 0.30
N ALA A 16 9.15 -0.42 -0.68
CA ALA A 16 8.89 1.00 -0.46
C ALA A 16 7.38 1.21 -0.23
N LEU A 17 7.00 1.59 0.97
CA LEU A 17 5.60 1.77 1.36
C LEU A 17 5.22 3.23 1.44
N LEU A 18 4.02 3.53 0.97
CA LEU A 18 3.39 4.83 1.05
C LEU A 18 2.19 4.69 1.98
N LEU A 19 2.25 5.32 3.14
CA LEU A 19 1.34 5.04 4.24
C LEU A 19 0.80 6.31 4.87
N TYR A 20 -0.39 6.18 5.47
CA TYR A 20 -0.90 7.18 6.39
C TYR A 20 -0.03 7.21 7.67
N PRO A 21 0.01 8.33 8.40
CA PRO A 21 0.68 8.37 9.70
C PRO A 21 -0.11 7.56 10.74
N PRO A 22 0.54 7.10 11.82
CA PRO A 22 -0.18 6.49 12.93
C PRO A 22 -1.06 7.53 13.67
N PRO A 23 -2.17 7.10 14.26
CA PRO A 23 -2.73 5.75 14.22
C PRO A 23 -3.51 5.50 12.92
N SER A 24 -3.26 4.38 12.28
CA SER A 24 -3.99 3.97 11.07
C SER A 24 -4.15 2.46 11.06
N VAL A 25 -5.39 2.00 10.95
CA VAL A 25 -5.69 0.57 10.86
C VAL A 25 -5.10 -0.03 9.60
N THR A 26 -5.19 0.66 8.48
CA THR A 26 -4.63 0.21 7.20
C THR A 26 -3.10 0.09 7.27
N ARG A 27 -2.45 1.07 7.87
CA ARG A 27 -1.00 1.04 8.09
C ARG A 27 -0.59 -0.15 8.95
N ALA A 28 -1.24 -0.34 10.08
CA ALA A 28 -0.93 -1.42 11.02
C ALA A 28 -1.14 -2.79 10.36
N MET A 29 -2.22 -2.97 9.62
CA MET A 29 -2.52 -4.19 8.90
C MET A 29 -1.47 -4.49 7.83
N ALA A 30 -1.09 -3.50 7.04
CA ALA A 30 -0.11 -3.66 5.97
C ALA A 30 1.26 -4.09 6.53
N ILE A 31 1.71 -3.42 7.59
CA ILE A 31 2.96 -3.73 8.25
C ILE A 31 2.93 -5.13 8.86
N ALA A 32 1.86 -5.49 9.57
CA ALA A 32 1.72 -6.80 10.17
C ALA A 32 1.73 -7.90 9.10
N THR A 33 1.08 -7.68 7.97
CA THR A 33 1.05 -8.64 6.86
C THR A 33 2.45 -8.90 6.30
N LEU A 34 3.23 -7.84 6.09
CA LEU A 34 4.61 -7.97 5.61
C LEU A 34 5.52 -8.62 6.65
N ASP A 35 5.37 -8.27 7.92
CA ASP A 35 6.16 -8.86 9.01
C ASP A 35 5.88 -10.37 9.14
N GLN A 36 4.63 -10.78 9.02
CA GLN A 36 4.26 -12.21 9.04
C GLN A 36 4.84 -12.96 7.85
N ALA A 37 4.92 -12.33 6.70
CA ALA A 37 5.53 -12.89 5.50
C ALA A 37 7.05 -12.78 5.48
N ARG A 38 7.63 -12.14 6.49
CA ARG A 38 9.07 -11.87 6.59
C ARG A 38 9.63 -11.12 5.39
N ARG A 39 8.83 -10.20 4.84
CA ARG A 39 9.25 -9.31 3.77
C ARG A 39 9.74 -8.00 4.37
N PRO A 40 10.99 -7.61 4.12
CA PRO A 40 11.49 -6.32 4.59
C PRO A 40 10.74 -5.18 3.92
N TRP A 41 10.52 -4.12 4.67
CA TRP A 41 9.82 -2.92 4.19
C TRP A 41 10.44 -1.67 4.78
N ARG A 42 10.20 -0.55 4.13
CA ARG A 42 10.52 0.78 4.62
C ARG A 42 9.40 1.74 4.26
N VAL A 43 9.21 2.76 5.05
CA VAL A 43 8.24 3.82 4.73
C VAL A 43 8.95 4.84 3.85
N ALA A 44 8.57 4.90 2.59
CA ALA A 44 9.15 5.84 1.62
C ALA A 44 8.49 7.21 1.68
N PHE A 45 7.22 7.27 2.06
CA PHE A 45 6.47 8.52 2.17
C PHE A 45 5.27 8.34 3.08
N THR A 46 4.97 9.36 3.87
CA THR A 46 3.82 9.39 4.77
C THR A 46 3.00 10.63 4.48
N SER A 47 1.69 10.46 4.37
CA SER A 47 0.76 11.59 4.21
C SER A 47 -0.55 11.28 4.92
N ALA A 48 -1.12 12.29 5.57
CA ALA A 48 -2.47 12.20 6.15
C ALA A 48 -3.56 12.32 5.09
N SER A 49 -3.21 12.64 3.87
CA SER A 49 -4.12 12.86 2.75
C SER A 49 -4.01 11.75 1.71
N LEU A 50 -5.16 11.21 1.29
CA LEU A 50 -5.19 10.27 0.17
C LEU A 50 -4.64 10.92 -1.11
N SER A 51 -4.89 12.19 -1.34
CA SER A 51 -4.35 12.93 -2.48
C SER A 51 -2.83 12.92 -2.48
N GLY A 52 -2.21 13.12 -1.32
CA GLY A 52 -0.75 13.06 -1.17
C GLY A 52 -0.20 11.67 -1.47
N LEU A 53 -0.84 10.63 -0.94
CA LEU A 53 -0.43 9.25 -1.18
C LEU A 53 -0.60 8.87 -2.65
N THR A 54 -1.71 9.20 -3.27
CA THR A 54 -1.93 8.88 -4.70
C THR A 54 -0.96 9.62 -5.60
N ALA A 55 -0.60 10.86 -5.29
CA ALA A 55 0.43 11.59 -6.03
C ALA A 55 1.78 10.88 -5.94
N ALA A 56 2.15 10.39 -4.75
CA ALA A 56 3.39 9.64 -4.55
C ALA A 56 3.37 8.31 -5.31
N VAL A 57 2.22 7.62 -5.33
CA VAL A 57 2.05 6.39 -6.11
C VAL A 57 2.24 6.66 -7.60
N ARG A 58 1.62 7.72 -8.12
CA ARG A 58 1.74 8.10 -9.53
C ARG A 58 3.17 8.48 -9.91
N ALA A 59 3.91 9.05 -8.96
CA ALA A 59 5.32 9.39 -9.16
C ALA A 59 6.23 8.15 -9.13
N GLY A 60 5.71 6.98 -8.78
CA GLY A 60 6.48 5.74 -8.72
C GLY A 60 7.36 5.62 -7.49
N LEU A 61 7.04 6.32 -6.40
CA LEU A 61 7.82 6.27 -5.16
C LEU A 61 7.67 4.96 -4.40
N GLY A 62 6.59 4.22 -4.64
CA GLY A 62 6.34 2.97 -3.96
C GLY A 62 4.93 2.45 -4.19
N MET A 63 4.46 1.65 -3.25
CA MET A 63 3.13 1.05 -3.28
C MET A 63 2.39 1.31 -1.98
N MET A 64 1.06 1.30 -2.03
CA MET A 64 0.23 1.52 -0.86
C MET A 64 -0.84 0.45 -0.71
N PRO A 65 -1.26 0.13 0.53
CA PRO A 65 -2.47 -0.66 0.75
C PRO A 65 -3.70 0.20 0.45
N HIS A 66 -4.60 -0.32 -0.39
CA HIS A 66 -5.82 0.38 -0.74
C HIS A 66 -6.88 -0.59 -1.21
N SER A 67 -8.14 -0.23 -1.03
CA SER A 67 -9.27 -1.02 -1.53
C SER A 67 -9.32 -0.98 -3.05
N LEU A 68 -9.42 -2.15 -3.69
CA LEU A 68 -9.60 -2.23 -5.13
C LEU A 68 -10.95 -1.69 -5.59
N ARG A 69 -11.95 -1.64 -4.70
CA ARG A 69 -13.27 -1.09 -5.02
C ARG A 69 -13.25 0.41 -5.24
N LEU A 70 -12.28 1.09 -4.64
CA LEU A 70 -12.13 2.54 -4.70
C LEU A 70 -10.81 2.94 -5.35
N LEU A 71 -10.34 2.13 -6.29
CA LEU A 71 -9.05 2.33 -6.93
C LEU A 71 -9.01 3.68 -7.65
N PRO A 72 -8.09 4.58 -7.26
CA PRO A 72 -7.96 5.87 -7.94
C PRO A 72 -7.62 5.71 -9.41
N ALA A 73 -8.08 6.65 -10.23
CA ALA A 73 -7.84 6.64 -11.67
C ALA A 73 -6.33 6.59 -11.98
N GLY A 74 -5.94 5.73 -12.91
CA GLY A 74 -4.55 5.59 -13.34
C GLY A 74 -3.67 4.75 -12.43
N LEU A 75 -4.22 4.18 -11.36
CA LEU A 75 -3.51 3.25 -10.48
C LEU A 75 -3.93 1.82 -10.75
N ALA A 76 -3.08 0.88 -10.38
CA ALA A 76 -3.29 -0.53 -10.65
C ALA A 76 -2.88 -1.39 -9.46
N ARG A 77 -3.42 -2.61 -9.40
CA ARG A 77 -2.96 -3.64 -8.48
C ARG A 77 -1.53 -4.03 -8.83
N VAL A 78 -0.68 -4.20 -7.81
CA VAL A 78 0.69 -4.69 -8.00
C VAL A 78 0.62 -6.17 -8.38
N THR A 79 1.08 -6.50 -9.59
CA THR A 79 1.09 -7.88 -10.10
C THR A 79 2.50 -8.37 -10.44
N ALA A 80 3.49 -7.48 -10.39
CA ALA A 80 4.86 -7.79 -10.81
C ALA A 80 5.60 -8.72 -9.84
N ASP A 81 5.12 -8.84 -8.59
CA ASP A 81 5.71 -9.72 -7.59
C ASP A 81 4.62 -10.65 -7.03
N ALA A 82 4.59 -11.88 -7.54
CA ALA A 82 3.62 -12.89 -7.11
C ALA A 82 3.86 -13.37 -5.67
N ALA A 83 5.03 -13.10 -5.11
CA ALA A 83 5.36 -13.46 -3.72
C ALA A 83 4.90 -12.42 -2.70
N LEU A 84 4.32 -11.29 -3.13
CA LEU A 84 3.73 -10.34 -2.20
C LEU A 84 2.57 -10.98 -1.45
N PRO A 85 2.51 -10.84 -0.12
CA PRO A 85 1.38 -11.35 0.64
C PRO A 85 0.11 -10.61 0.26
N VAL A 86 -1.00 -11.35 0.21
CA VAL A 86 -2.31 -10.76 -0.03
C VAL A 86 -2.73 -10.02 1.22
N LEU A 87 -3.11 -8.75 1.07
CA LEU A 87 -3.66 -7.98 2.17
C LEU A 87 -5.05 -8.50 2.53
N PRO A 88 -5.39 -8.58 3.82
CA PRO A 88 -6.76 -8.93 4.22
C PRO A 88 -7.77 -7.96 3.64
N GLU A 89 -8.94 -8.47 3.26
CA GLU A 89 -10.05 -7.59 2.91
C GLU A 89 -10.43 -6.77 4.14
N MET A 90 -10.23 -5.48 4.03
CA MET A 90 -10.81 -4.58 5.00
C MET A 90 -12.23 -4.25 4.56
N GLU A 91 -13.19 -4.81 5.27
CA GLU A 91 -14.49 -4.19 5.25
C GLU A 91 -14.35 -2.81 5.86
N LEU A 92 -14.48 -1.80 5.02
CA LEU A 92 -14.78 -0.47 5.49
C LEU A 92 -16.18 -0.52 6.08
N VAL A 93 -16.28 -1.05 7.29
CA VAL A 93 -17.41 -0.72 8.12
C VAL A 93 -17.21 0.73 8.49
N ILE A 94 -17.83 1.61 7.72
CA ILE A 94 -18.06 2.93 8.22
C ILE A 94 -19.02 2.75 9.38
N VAL A 95 -18.47 2.55 10.55
CA VAL A 95 -19.23 2.79 11.76
C VAL A 95 -19.33 4.30 11.85
N GLY A 96 -20.29 4.82 11.10
CA GLY A 96 -20.71 6.17 11.30
C GLY A 96 -21.19 6.34 12.73
N PRO A 97 -21.10 7.56 13.24
CA PRO A 97 -21.85 7.82 14.42
C PRO A 97 -23.25 7.46 14.08
#